data_36b7772ebb1e3c68d55315730c0f48f6
#
_entry.id   36b7772ebb1e3c68d55315730c0f48f6
#
_cell.length_a   1.000
_cell.length_b   1.000
_cell.length_c   1.000
_cell.angle_alpha   90.00
_cell.angle_beta   90.00
_cell.angle_gamma   90.00
#
_symmetry.space_group_name_H-M   'P 1'
#
loop_
_entity.id
_entity.type
_entity.pdbx_description
1 polymer ?
#
loop_
_entity_poly.entity_id
_entity_poly.type
_entity_poly.pdbx_seq_one_letter_code
_entity_poly.pdbx_strand_id
1 'polypeptide(L)'
;MGLALQKEYLDQLKLVQKEIGFQHIRGHGLLCDDMAIYQVNEAGEAEYNFTYLDRVMDSYVELGLRPFLELGFMPYKLASGSQTVFYWKGNVTPPASYEGWSNLIKALIEHLSSRYGSDEVVTWPIEVWNEPNLAVSNPNATAADYAKMAVA
;
A
#
# COMPACT_ATOMS: atom_id res chain seq x y z
N MET A 1 -2.67 -2.85 -6.73
CA MET A 1 -1.46 -2.20 -7.29
C MET A 1 -0.71 -3.08 -8.30
N GLY A 2 -0.99 -4.34 -8.40
CA GLY A 2 -0.31 -5.32 -9.29
C GLY A 2 -0.24 -4.93 -10.77
N LEU A 3 -1.13 -4.07 -11.27
CA LEU A 3 -1.02 -3.52 -12.63
C LEU A 3 0.29 -2.77 -12.89
N ALA A 4 0.87 -2.15 -11.86
CA ALA A 4 2.13 -1.41 -11.97
C ALA A 4 3.35 -2.33 -12.24
N LEU A 5 3.19 -3.65 -12.10
CA LEU A 5 4.20 -4.65 -12.44
C LEU A 5 4.21 -5.02 -13.92
N GLN A 6 3.19 -4.60 -14.68
CA GLN A 6 3.06 -4.94 -16.09
C GLN A 6 3.98 -4.07 -16.96
N LYS A 7 4.57 -4.70 -17.98
CA LYS A 7 5.47 -4.01 -18.91
C LYS A 7 4.79 -2.84 -19.61
N GLU A 8 3.56 -3.04 -20.06
CA GLU A 8 2.78 -2.02 -20.77
C GLU A 8 2.54 -0.78 -19.89
N TYR A 9 2.26 -0.99 -18.61
CA TYR A 9 2.10 0.11 -17.65
C TYR A 9 3.40 0.92 -17.52
N LEU A 10 4.53 0.23 -17.39
CA LEU A 10 5.84 0.89 -17.24
C LEU A 10 6.25 1.64 -18.50
N ASP A 11 5.98 1.08 -19.68
CA ASP A 11 6.29 1.74 -20.97
C ASP A 11 5.43 3.01 -21.15
N GLN A 12 4.15 2.97 -20.73
CA GLN A 12 3.27 4.14 -20.75
C GLN A 12 3.69 5.18 -19.72
N LEU A 13 4.08 4.76 -18.52
CA LEU A 13 4.55 5.67 -17.48
C LEU A 13 5.82 6.41 -17.89
N LYS A 14 6.77 5.73 -18.58
CA LYS A 14 7.96 6.35 -19.14
C LYS A 14 7.60 7.44 -20.15
N LEU A 15 6.64 7.18 -21.02
CA LEU A 15 6.18 8.16 -22.01
C LEU A 15 5.56 9.38 -21.32
N VAL A 16 4.65 9.14 -20.38
CA VAL A 16 3.97 10.20 -19.61
C VAL A 16 5.00 11.04 -18.85
N GLN A 17 5.97 10.40 -18.20
CA GLN A 17 7.01 11.10 -17.46
C GLN A 17 7.90 11.96 -18.35
N LYS A 18 8.26 11.46 -19.54
CA LYS A 18 9.02 12.21 -20.52
C LYS A 18 8.28 13.44 -21.04
N GLU A 19 6.98 13.34 -21.29
CA GLU A 19 6.18 14.39 -21.93
C GLU A 19 5.64 15.43 -20.93
N ILE A 20 5.38 15.03 -19.68
CA ILE A 20 4.71 15.86 -18.66
C ILE A 20 5.65 16.18 -17.48
N GLY A 21 6.39 15.20 -16.95
CA GLY A 21 7.34 15.39 -15.86
C GLY A 21 6.68 15.53 -14.49
N PHE A 22 5.84 14.58 -14.11
CA PHE A 22 5.26 14.51 -12.76
C PHE A 22 6.36 14.36 -11.70
N GLN A 23 6.09 14.82 -10.49
CA GLN A 23 7.02 14.66 -9.35
C GLN A 23 6.62 13.49 -8.44
N HIS A 24 5.32 13.20 -8.34
CA HIS A 24 4.81 12.15 -7.48
C HIS A 24 3.86 11.23 -8.23
N ILE A 25 3.79 9.99 -7.77
CA ILE A 25 2.83 9.01 -8.26
C ILE A 25 2.13 8.33 -7.07
N ARG A 26 0.80 8.46 -6.99
CA ARG A 26 0.00 7.78 -5.99
C ARG A 26 -0.33 6.37 -6.45
N GLY A 27 0.13 5.38 -5.68
CA GLY A 27 -0.23 3.98 -5.89
C GLY A 27 -1.52 3.65 -5.15
N HIS A 28 -2.47 3.02 -5.81
CA HIS A 28 -3.72 2.58 -5.22
C HIS A 28 -3.71 1.07 -4.98
N GLY A 29 -4.01 0.64 -3.75
CA GLY A 29 -4.01 -0.76 -3.37
C GLY A 29 -2.61 -1.34 -3.12
N LEU A 30 -1.76 -0.60 -2.41
CA LEU A 30 -0.40 -0.99 -2.08
C LEU A 30 -0.33 -2.30 -1.30
N LEU A 31 -1.23 -2.46 -0.31
CA LEU A 31 -1.26 -3.62 0.58
C LEU A 31 -2.24 -4.71 0.14
N CYS A 32 -2.87 -4.58 -1.04
CA CYS A 32 -3.72 -5.64 -1.59
C CYS A 32 -2.97 -6.97 -1.73
N ASP A 33 -3.70 -8.07 -1.63
CA ASP A 33 -3.13 -9.42 -1.68
C ASP A 33 -2.38 -9.73 -3.00
N ASP A 34 -2.70 -9.04 -4.10
CA ASP A 34 -1.97 -9.15 -5.37
C ASP A 34 -0.52 -8.64 -5.30
N MET A 35 -0.19 -7.85 -4.28
CA MET A 35 1.18 -7.41 -3.98
C MET A 35 1.94 -8.39 -3.08
N ALA A 36 1.25 -9.39 -2.51
CA ALA A 36 1.81 -10.46 -1.68
C ALA A 36 2.70 -9.99 -0.50
N ILE A 37 2.42 -8.80 0.03
CA ILE A 37 3.27 -8.20 1.10
C ILE A 37 3.07 -8.91 2.43
N TYR A 38 1.80 -9.22 2.79
CA TYR A 38 1.45 -9.79 4.09
C TYR A 38 1.04 -11.25 3.98
N GLN A 39 1.70 -12.11 4.71
CA GLN A 39 1.36 -13.53 4.82
C GLN A 39 1.34 -13.94 6.30
N VAL A 40 0.77 -15.11 6.56
CA VAL A 40 0.79 -15.75 7.88
C VAL A 40 1.29 -17.17 7.68
N ASN A 41 2.34 -17.54 8.39
CA ASN A 41 2.94 -18.87 8.32
C ASN A 41 2.10 -19.94 9.08
N GLU A 42 2.53 -21.19 9.04
CA GLU A 42 1.84 -22.30 9.70
C GLU A 42 1.76 -22.15 11.24
N ALA A 43 2.66 -21.40 11.84
CA ALA A 43 2.66 -21.10 13.27
C ALA A 43 1.71 -19.93 13.65
N GLY A 44 1.09 -19.28 12.65
CA GLY A 44 0.22 -18.11 12.86
C GLY A 44 0.97 -16.78 12.97
N GLU A 45 2.25 -16.75 12.63
CA GLU A 45 3.09 -15.55 12.71
C GLU A 45 3.06 -14.78 11.39
N ALA A 46 3.10 -13.45 11.46
CA ALA A 46 3.13 -12.58 10.29
C ALA A 46 4.48 -12.65 9.58
N GLU A 47 4.43 -12.79 8.25
CA GLU A 47 5.58 -12.73 7.37
C GLU A 47 5.38 -11.64 6.33
N TYR A 48 6.46 -10.90 6.03
CA TYR A 48 6.43 -9.79 5.09
C TYR A 48 7.32 -10.07 3.88
N ASN A 49 6.76 -9.85 2.69
CA ASN A 49 7.49 -10.00 1.43
C ASN A 49 7.37 -8.72 0.59
N PHE A 50 8.45 -8.01 0.43
CA PHE A 50 8.47 -6.73 -0.28
C PHE A 50 8.94 -6.83 -1.74
N THR A 51 9.12 -8.04 -2.29
CA THR A 51 9.66 -8.23 -3.65
C THR A 51 8.90 -7.48 -4.74
N TYR A 52 7.56 -7.55 -4.74
CA TYR A 52 6.76 -6.83 -5.73
C TYR A 52 6.70 -5.32 -5.45
N LEU A 53 6.67 -4.95 -4.18
CA LEU A 53 6.79 -3.55 -3.77
C LEU A 53 8.09 -2.93 -4.30
N ASP A 54 9.21 -3.56 -4.03
CA ASP A 54 10.52 -3.11 -4.47
C ASP A 54 10.55 -2.87 -5.97
N ARG A 55 10.05 -3.83 -6.75
CA ARG A 55 10.03 -3.71 -8.20
C ARG A 55 9.22 -2.50 -8.69
N VAL A 56 8.10 -2.19 -8.04
CA VAL A 56 7.29 -1.01 -8.37
C VAL A 56 7.99 0.27 -7.95
N MET A 57 8.50 0.33 -6.71
CA MET A 57 9.17 1.52 -6.18
C MET A 57 10.46 1.83 -6.93
N ASP A 58 11.27 0.81 -7.25
CA ASP A 58 12.47 0.98 -8.08
C ASP A 58 12.13 1.62 -9.43
N SER A 59 11.05 1.15 -10.09
CA SER A 59 10.60 1.72 -11.37
C SER A 59 10.21 3.19 -11.24
N TYR A 60 9.58 3.58 -10.14
CA TYR A 60 9.19 4.98 -9.91
C TYR A 60 10.40 5.85 -9.66
N VAL A 61 11.30 5.42 -8.78
CA VAL A 61 12.53 6.16 -8.45
C VAL A 61 13.44 6.30 -9.69
N GLU A 62 13.60 5.24 -10.49
CA GLU A 62 14.35 5.29 -11.77
C GLU A 62 13.79 6.32 -12.76
N LEU A 63 12.49 6.59 -12.73
CA LEU A 63 11.83 7.59 -13.56
C LEU A 63 11.82 9.00 -12.91
N GLY A 64 12.46 9.18 -11.77
CA GLY A 64 12.47 10.45 -11.04
C GLY A 64 11.14 10.76 -10.34
N LEU A 65 10.28 9.75 -10.13
CA LEU A 65 9.02 9.88 -9.43
C LEU A 65 9.18 9.53 -7.96
N ARG A 66 8.59 10.34 -7.07
CA ARG A 66 8.46 9.98 -5.66
C ARG A 66 7.14 9.25 -5.42
N PRO A 67 7.15 8.08 -4.78
CA PRO A 67 5.93 7.42 -4.38
C PRO A 67 5.09 8.26 -3.44
N PHE A 68 3.78 8.26 -3.64
CA PHE A 68 2.78 8.67 -2.67
C PHE A 68 2.12 7.37 -2.17
N LEU A 69 2.45 6.98 -0.95
CA LEU A 69 2.04 5.70 -0.39
C LEU A 69 0.61 5.78 0.16
N GLU A 70 -0.32 5.12 -0.50
CA GLU A 70 -1.66 4.87 0.04
C GLU A 70 -1.65 3.49 0.71
N LEU A 71 -1.86 3.46 2.04
CA LEU A 71 -1.73 2.25 2.89
C LEU A 71 -3.01 1.37 2.84
N GLY A 72 -3.63 1.27 1.69
CA GLY A 72 -4.79 0.44 1.41
C GLY A 72 -4.45 -0.64 0.36
N PHE A 73 -5.28 -1.62 0.17
CA PHE A 73 -6.39 -2.06 1.01
C PHE A 73 -5.91 -3.11 2.00
N MET A 74 -6.78 -3.46 2.98
CA MET A 74 -6.41 -4.38 4.05
C MET A 74 -6.01 -5.76 3.49
N PRO A 75 -4.85 -6.31 3.84
CA PRO A 75 -4.52 -7.69 3.50
C PRO A 75 -5.55 -8.65 4.08
N TYR A 76 -6.01 -9.62 3.30
CA TYR A 76 -7.08 -10.55 3.72
C TYR A 76 -6.79 -11.23 5.06
N LYS A 77 -5.53 -11.64 5.29
CA LYS A 77 -5.11 -12.32 6.52
C LYS A 77 -5.07 -11.41 7.75
N LEU A 78 -5.08 -10.08 7.56
CA LEU A 78 -5.12 -9.09 8.63
C LEU A 78 -6.52 -8.47 8.78
N ALA A 79 -7.41 -8.67 7.82
CA ALA A 79 -8.74 -8.07 7.78
C ALA A 79 -9.68 -8.61 8.85
N SER A 80 -10.54 -7.75 9.42
CA SER A 80 -11.59 -8.15 10.37
C SER A 80 -12.82 -8.76 9.69
N GLY A 81 -12.91 -8.67 8.37
CA GLY A 81 -14.02 -9.15 7.57
C GLY A 81 -13.64 -9.41 6.11
N SER A 82 -14.63 -9.79 5.31
CA SER A 82 -14.41 -10.22 3.92
C SER A 82 -14.98 -9.28 2.86
N GLN A 83 -15.42 -8.07 3.27
CA GLN A 83 -16.01 -7.14 2.33
C GLN A 83 -14.93 -6.54 1.43
N THR A 84 -15.22 -6.54 0.12
CA THR A 84 -14.28 -6.06 -0.91
C THR A 84 -14.96 -5.11 -1.87
N VAL A 85 -14.15 -4.24 -2.48
CA VAL A 85 -14.55 -3.34 -3.56
C VAL A 85 -13.67 -3.57 -4.79
N PHE A 86 -14.12 -3.08 -5.92
CA PHE A 86 -13.48 -3.20 -7.23
C PHE A 86 -13.31 -4.65 -7.72
N TYR A 87 -12.97 -4.80 -9.00
CA TYR A 87 -12.78 -6.11 -9.62
C TYR A 87 -11.56 -6.87 -9.06
N TRP A 88 -10.57 -6.16 -8.50
CA TRP A 88 -9.38 -6.76 -7.84
C TRP A 88 -9.59 -7.11 -6.37
N LYS A 89 -10.85 -6.99 -5.88
CA LYS A 89 -11.27 -7.41 -4.53
C LYS A 89 -10.46 -6.78 -3.39
N GLY A 90 -10.20 -5.47 -3.46
CA GLY A 90 -9.59 -4.73 -2.35
C GLY A 90 -10.45 -4.82 -1.10
N ASN A 91 -9.91 -5.37 -0.01
CA ASN A 91 -10.65 -5.53 1.25
C ASN A 91 -10.74 -4.19 1.98
N VAL A 92 -11.97 -3.79 2.32
CA VAL A 92 -12.27 -2.48 2.93
C VAL A 92 -12.65 -2.55 4.41
N THR A 93 -12.45 -3.71 5.04
CA THR A 93 -12.71 -3.84 6.47
C THR A 93 -11.52 -3.36 7.31
N PRO A 94 -11.73 -2.87 8.55
CA PRO A 94 -10.63 -2.54 9.46
C PRO A 94 -9.73 -3.74 9.74
N PRO A 95 -8.53 -3.53 10.30
CA PRO A 95 -7.69 -4.65 10.71
C PRO A 95 -8.35 -5.43 11.87
N ALA A 96 -8.19 -6.74 11.90
CA ALA A 96 -8.58 -7.58 13.02
C ALA A 96 -7.70 -7.32 14.25
N SER A 97 -6.46 -6.86 14.04
CA SER A 97 -5.51 -6.45 15.07
C SER A 97 -4.83 -5.14 14.69
N TYR A 98 -5.03 -4.10 15.48
CA TYR A 98 -4.34 -2.82 15.32
C TYR A 98 -2.84 -2.94 15.62
N GLU A 99 -2.43 -3.85 16.51
CA GLU A 99 -1.01 -4.18 16.72
C GLU A 99 -0.42 -4.83 15.45
N GLY A 100 -1.14 -5.78 14.81
CA GLY A 100 -0.74 -6.37 13.55
C GLY A 100 -0.63 -5.34 12.43
N TRP A 101 -1.55 -4.35 12.39
CA TRP A 101 -1.48 -3.22 11.46
C TRP A 101 -0.23 -2.37 11.72
N SER A 102 0.01 -1.97 12.96
CA SER A 102 1.19 -1.20 13.35
C SER A 102 2.49 -1.91 12.95
N ASN A 103 2.59 -3.21 13.23
CA ASN A 103 3.75 -4.02 12.87
C ASN A 103 3.97 -4.10 11.35
N LEU A 104 2.91 -4.23 10.56
CA LEU A 104 2.99 -4.21 9.10
C LEU A 104 3.51 -2.87 8.59
N ILE A 105 2.94 -1.74 9.06
CA ILE A 105 3.36 -0.42 8.63
C ILE A 105 4.80 -0.12 9.05
N LYS A 106 5.17 -0.49 10.27
CA LYS A 106 6.55 -0.37 10.75
C LYS A 106 7.52 -1.16 9.87
N ALA A 107 7.24 -2.43 9.59
CA ALA A 107 8.07 -3.25 8.71
C ALA A 107 8.19 -2.66 7.30
N LEU A 108 7.09 -2.13 6.75
CA LEU A 108 7.07 -1.45 5.46
C LEU A 108 8.00 -0.23 5.45
N ILE A 109 7.88 0.67 6.42
CA ILE A 109 8.68 1.89 6.47
C ILE A 109 10.16 1.59 6.77
N GLU A 110 10.46 0.64 7.64
CA GLU A 110 11.82 0.18 7.92
C GLU A 110 12.48 -0.41 6.65
N HIS A 111 11.74 -1.23 5.89
CA HIS A 111 12.20 -1.79 4.63
C HIS A 111 12.50 -0.70 3.60
N LEU A 112 11.55 0.22 3.36
CA LEU A 112 11.72 1.31 2.42
C LEU A 112 12.89 2.22 2.81
N SER A 113 13.00 2.57 4.09
CA SER A 113 14.10 3.40 4.61
C SER A 113 15.46 2.73 4.48
N SER A 114 15.53 1.42 4.68
CA SER A 114 16.75 0.64 4.47
C SER A 114 17.17 0.59 3.00
N ARG A 115 16.19 0.51 2.08
CA ARG A 115 16.44 0.38 0.64
C ARG A 115 16.76 1.71 -0.05
N TYR A 116 15.99 2.76 0.25
CA TYR A 116 16.06 4.04 -0.45
C TYR A 116 16.73 5.16 0.37
N GLY A 117 17.00 4.90 1.63
CA GLY A 117 17.51 5.90 2.57
C GLY A 117 16.39 6.68 3.27
N SER A 118 16.57 6.94 4.57
CA SER A 118 15.56 7.64 5.37
C SER A 118 15.32 9.07 4.90
N ASP A 119 16.37 9.77 4.42
CA ASP A 119 16.27 11.14 3.91
C ASP A 119 15.41 11.24 2.64
N GLU A 120 15.37 10.19 1.82
CA GLU A 120 14.49 10.13 0.65
C GLU A 120 13.07 9.73 1.08
N VAL A 121 12.91 8.67 1.86
CA VAL A 121 11.59 8.14 2.25
C VAL A 121 10.78 9.16 3.07
N VAL A 122 11.41 9.97 3.90
CA VAL A 122 10.71 11.04 4.67
C VAL A 122 10.05 12.08 3.78
N THR A 123 10.46 12.20 2.51
CA THR A 123 9.85 13.12 1.54
C THR A 123 8.62 12.52 0.84
N TRP A 124 8.34 11.23 1.02
CA TRP A 124 7.22 10.57 0.38
C TRP A 124 5.93 10.82 1.16
N PRO A 125 4.87 11.36 0.51
CA PRO A 125 3.58 11.51 1.18
C PRO A 125 2.99 10.14 1.53
N ILE A 126 2.33 10.06 2.68
CA ILE A 126 1.64 8.85 3.15
C ILE A 126 0.17 9.18 3.40
N GLU A 127 -0.71 8.36 2.84
CA GLU A 127 -2.15 8.38 3.06
C GLU A 127 -2.55 7.10 3.79
N VAL A 128 -3.17 7.23 4.96
CA VAL A 128 -3.48 6.07 5.80
C VAL A 128 -4.54 5.18 5.17
N TRP A 129 -5.53 5.76 4.48
CA TRP A 129 -6.61 5.00 3.85
C TRP A 129 -7.30 5.78 2.73
N ASN A 130 -7.73 5.08 1.69
CA ASN A 130 -8.50 5.67 0.60
C ASN A 130 -9.96 5.92 1.01
N GLU A 131 -10.44 7.16 0.87
CA GLU A 131 -11.85 7.55 1.04
C GLU A 131 -12.50 6.96 2.31
N PRO A 132 -11.96 7.22 3.51
CA PRO A 132 -12.41 6.57 4.76
C PRO A 132 -13.86 6.92 5.14
N ASN A 133 -14.41 8.00 4.57
CA ASN A 133 -15.76 8.49 4.80
C ASN A 133 -16.80 7.96 3.79
N LEU A 134 -16.37 7.19 2.79
CA LEU A 134 -17.28 6.70 1.76
C LEU A 134 -17.91 5.37 2.19
N ALA A 135 -19.19 5.41 2.57
CA ALA A 135 -19.92 4.26 3.11
C ALA A 135 -19.96 3.05 2.14
N VAL A 136 -19.94 3.27 0.83
CA VAL A 136 -19.93 2.20 -0.17
C VAL A 136 -18.60 1.45 -0.19
N SER A 137 -17.50 2.15 0.09
CA SER A 137 -16.16 1.57 0.16
C SER A 137 -15.80 1.07 1.57
N ASN A 138 -16.44 1.62 2.61
CA ASN A 138 -16.16 1.29 4.01
C ASN A 138 -17.45 1.20 4.85
N PRO A 139 -18.42 0.33 4.50
CA PRO A 139 -19.77 0.38 5.09
C PRO A 139 -19.81 0.03 6.59
N ASN A 140 -18.79 -0.63 7.12
CA ASN A 140 -18.66 -1.01 8.53
C ASN A 140 -17.52 -0.30 9.25
N ALA A 141 -16.76 0.56 8.57
CA ALA A 141 -15.69 1.32 9.18
C ALA A 141 -16.22 2.66 9.74
N THR A 142 -15.69 3.07 10.87
CA THR A 142 -16.03 4.32 11.54
C THR A 142 -14.87 5.30 11.49
N ALA A 143 -15.13 6.58 11.76
CA ALA A 143 -14.09 7.58 11.95
C ALA A 143 -13.11 7.18 13.07
N ALA A 144 -13.60 6.45 14.09
CA ALA A 144 -12.76 5.95 15.16
C ALA A 144 -11.81 4.83 14.70
N ASP A 145 -12.22 3.98 13.76
CA ASP A 145 -11.34 2.96 13.18
C ASP A 145 -10.23 3.61 12.36
N TYR A 146 -10.57 4.60 11.53
CA TYR A 146 -9.57 5.37 10.79
C TYR A 146 -8.58 6.06 11.73
N ALA A 147 -9.07 6.72 12.79
CA ALA A 147 -8.21 7.39 13.77
C ALA A 147 -7.26 6.40 14.45
N LYS A 148 -7.74 5.20 14.83
CA LYS A 148 -6.88 4.15 15.39
C LYS A 148 -5.80 3.68 14.42
N MET A 149 -6.14 3.50 13.13
CA MET A 149 -5.15 3.13 12.10
C MET A 149 -4.08 4.21 11.93
N ALA A 150 -4.46 5.48 12.04
CA ALA A 150 -3.56 6.62 11.85
C ALA A 150 -2.58 6.83 13.01
N VAL A 151 -2.88 6.32 14.21
CA VAL A 151 -2.05 6.49 15.42
C VAL A 151 -1.39 5.18 15.91
N ALA A 152 -1.72 4.06 15.28
CA ALA A 152 -1.11 2.77 15.57
C ALA A 152 0.28 2.69 14.91
#